data_7754d40467c6f7dbfe909601d1205c0b
#
_entry.id   7754d40467c6f7dbfe909601d1205c0b
#
_cell.length_a   1.000
_cell.length_b   1.000
_cell.length_c   1.000
_cell.angle_alpha   90.00
_cell.angle_beta   90.00
_cell.angle_gamma   90.00
#
_symmetry.space_group_name_H-M   'P 1'
#
loop_
_entity.id
_entity.type
_entity.pdbx_description
1 polymer ?
#
loop_
_entity_poly.entity_id
_entity_poly.type
_entity_poly.pdbx_seq_one_letter_code
_entity_poly.pdbx_strand_id
1 'polypeptide(L)'
;MLWRIIKNLIFYTLLLVVVGIALHYLWAPRYYFPKTEVFFGKQIFNPYQNADGPSWIRTGIFIYPPWYKDAMESLAGNARYYEVDEYYYDTVLFAANQKFEENKNIYMQGLYHNDHLAIGCNEIEYTDYPLIRDIHNKQHRINMLRDKGCLLFLKPSVFFDNYEPEHPKLLRNYTGIMVDENFVQSQHVWDQALSSGIYTTLIASTLPRSSRFLPEKQHRILYVNPDTAGIKNALAKGKYFVATKYEHIDDEEKPELTSKLQDIVMRGDSLVITTTEAAMAVNFFGQNGEVADVQKNTKKAVYEMKRSDSYIRTTIIFDDGTRYYLNPVHRYSGKNPHNYVPVEVNFLKTWFLRAGGIVALLIAIWILLYIKRRLRVEVTEPKEFS
;
A
#
# COMPACT_ATOMS: atom_id res chain seq x y z
N MET A 1 -38.27 -38.83 3.70
CA MET A 1 -36.97 -39.23 4.22
C MET A 1 -35.85 -38.37 3.62
N LEU A 2 -35.68 -38.31 2.31
CA LEU A 2 -34.61 -37.58 1.61
C LEU A 2 -34.53 -36.08 1.97
N TRP A 3 -35.66 -35.35 1.99
CA TRP A 3 -35.72 -33.94 2.32
C TRP A 3 -35.22 -33.60 3.75
N ARG A 4 -35.43 -34.52 4.70
CA ARG A 4 -34.95 -34.40 6.08
C ARG A 4 -33.43 -34.55 6.15
N ILE A 5 -32.87 -35.48 5.36
CA ILE A 5 -31.42 -35.66 5.24
C ILE A 5 -30.77 -34.45 4.63
N ILE A 6 -31.34 -33.91 3.54
CA ILE A 6 -30.84 -32.70 2.87
C ILE A 6 -30.82 -31.50 3.83
N LYS A 7 -31.93 -31.21 4.54
CA LYS A 7 -31.99 -30.13 5.54
C LYS A 7 -30.93 -30.28 6.64
N ASN A 8 -30.71 -31.48 7.14
CA ASN A 8 -29.69 -31.73 8.15
C ASN A 8 -28.28 -31.50 7.58
N LEU A 9 -28.02 -31.98 6.38
CA LEU A 9 -26.72 -31.76 5.71
C LEU A 9 -26.44 -30.29 5.54
N ILE A 10 -27.36 -29.52 5.00
CA ILE A 10 -27.21 -28.05 4.82
C ILE A 10 -26.94 -27.39 6.17
N PHE A 11 -27.71 -27.72 7.21
CA PHE A 11 -27.52 -27.10 8.54
C PHE A 11 -26.13 -27.39 9.11
N TYR A 12 -25.64 -28.63 9.08
CA TYR A 12 -24.33 -28.93 9.63
C TYR A 12 -23.20 -28.38 8.78
N THR A 13 -23.37 -28.32 7.45
CA THR A 13 -22.38 -27.68 6.58
C THR A 13 -22.27 -26.16 6.88
N LEU A 14 -23.40 -25.46 7.00
CA LEU A 14 -23.40 -24.05 7.38
C LEU A 14 -22.80 -23.81 8.78
N LEU A 15 -23.13 -24.68 9.74
CA LEU A 15 -22.55 -24.61 11.07
C LEU A 15 -21.02 -24.78 11.04
N LEU A 16 -20.51 -25.75 10.27
CA LEU A 16 -19.09 -25.96 10.09
C LEU A 16 -18.39 -24.73 9.46
N VAL A 17 -19.00 -24.12 8.45
CA VAL A 17 -18.47 -22.91 7.80
C VAL A 17 -18.39 -21.76 8.81
N VAL A 18 -19.46 -21.52 9.59
CA VAL A 18 -19.48 -20.45 10.60
C VAL A 18 -18.42 -20.69 11.69
N VAL A 19 -18.30 -21.94 12.16
CA VAL A 19 -17.25 -22.34 13.13
C VAL A 19 -15.86 -22.13 12.55
N GLY A 20 -15.62 -22.53 11.32
CA GLY A 20 -14.35 -22.35 10.63
C GLY A 20 -13.97 -20.86 10.51
N ILE A 21 -14.91 -20.01 10.10
CA ILE A 21 -14.73 -18.56 10.04
C ILE A 21 -14.41 -18.00 11.44
N ALA A 22 -15.19 -18.36 12.44
CA ALA A 22 -14.98 -17.87 13.81
C ALA A 22 -13.58 -18.25 14.33
N LEU A 23 -13.15 -19.49 14.15
CA LEU A 23 -11.82 -19.97 14.53
C LEU A 23 -10.72 -19.23 13.78
N HIS A 24 -10.90 -18.97 12.48
CA HIS A 24 -9.95 -18.20 11.68
C HIS A 24 -9.71 -16.80 12.27
N TYR A 25 -10.77 -16.08 12.65
CA TYR A 25 -10.65 -14.77 13.29
C TYR A 25 -10.08 -14.81 14.70
N LEU A 26 -10.41 -15.84 15.47
CA LEU A 26 -9.85 -16.04 16.82
C LEU A 26 -8.37 -16.38 16.81
N TRP A 27 -7.87 -16.94 15.69
CA TRP A 27 -6.45 -17.27 15.55
C TRP A 27 -5.57 -16.04 15.36
N ALA A 28 -6.10 -14.93 14.81
CA ALA A 28 -5.38 -13.69 14.63
C ALA A 28 -4.82 -13.14 15.95
N PRO A 29 -3.50 -12.85 16.04
CA PRO A 29 -2.93 -12.31 17.26
C PRO A 29 -3.42 -10.88 17.51
N ARG A 30 -3.42 -10.46 18.77
CA ARG A 30 -3.58 -9.06 19.17
C ARG A 30 -2.21 -8.46 19.40
N TYR A 31 -2.01 -7.24 18.93
CA TYR A 31 -0.73 -6.56 18.98
C TYR A 31 -0.71 -5.44 20.00
N TYR A 32 0.46 -5.17 20.52
CA TYR A 32 0.75 -3.94 21.26
C TYR A 32 1.34 -2.94 20.26
N PHE A 33 0.70 -1.78 20.11
CA PHE A 33 1.18 -0.71 19.25
C PHE A 33 1.95 0.30 20.12
N PRO A 34 3.28 0.33 20.05
CA PRO A 34 4.05 1.31 20.80
C PRO A 34 3.81 2.72 20.23
N LYS A 35 3.84 3.71 21.11
CA LYS A 35 3.85 5.10 20.65
C LYS A 35 5.11 5.33 19.85
N THR A 36 4.96 6.03 18.72
CA THR A 36 6.10 6.54 17.97
C THR A 36 6.44 7.93 18.46
N GLU A 37 7.71 8.26 18.38
CA GLU A 37 8.19 9.62 18.55
C GLU A 37 8.38 10.24 17.17
N VAL A 38 8.07 11.53 17.05
CA VAL A 38 8.36 12.28 15.83
C VAL A 38 9.84 12.16 15.49
N PHE A 39 10.18 12.30 14.22
CA PHE A 39 11.59 12.26 13.82
C PHE A 39 12.37 13.36 14.52
N PHE A 40 13.46 13.01 15.17
CA PHE A 40 14.32 13.93 15.89
C PHE A 40 15.78 13.52 15.77
N GLY A 41 16.68 14.43 16.06
CA GLY A 41 18.12 14.18 16.05
C GLY A 41 18.91 15.23 15.28
N LYS A 42 20.23 15.07 15.32
CA LYS A 42 21.13 16.00 14.63
C LYS A 42 21.45 15.55 13.19
N GLN A 43 21.28 14.28 12.90
CA GLN A 43 21.56 13.73 11.58
C GLN A 43 20.33 13.87 10.70
N ILE A 44 20.56 14.02 9.40
CA ILE A 44 19.51 14.12 8.39
C ILE A 44 19.71 12.97 7.42
N PHE A 45 18.66 12.18 7.22
CA PHE A 45 18.60 11.15 6.21
C PHE A 45 18.00 11.72 4.93
N ASN A 46 18.74 11.59 3.84
CA ASN A 46 18.28 11.86 2.49
C ASN A 46 18.31 10.55 1.68
N PRO A 47 17.17 10.01 1.23
CA PRO A 47 17.17 8.75 0.47
C PRO A 47 17.93 8.84 -0.86
N TYR A 48 18.15 10.05 -1.37
CA TYR A 48 18.82 10.30 -2.64
C TYR A 48 20.33 10.49 -2.51
N GLN A 49 20.84 10.63 -1.30
CA GLN A 49 22.27 10.84 -1.07
C GLN A 49 23.08 9.64 -1.54
N ASN A 50 24.20 9.86 -2.20
CA ASN A 50 25.04 8.84 -2.85
C ASN A 50 24.36 8.12 -4.04
N ALA A 51 23.37 8.73 -4.65
CA ALA A 51 22.97 8.35 -5.99
C ALA A 51 24.14 8.71 -6.93
N ASP A 52 24.77 7.70 -7.56
CA ASP A 52 25.89 7.88 -8.51
C ASP A 52 25.39 8.57 -9.79
N GLY A 53 25.14 9.87 -9.69
CA GLY A 53 24.64 10.68 -10.82
C GLY A 53 23.18 10.38 -11.21
N PRO A 54 22.64 11.10 -12.19
CA PRO A 54 21.22 11.09 -12.54
C PRO A 54 20.83 9.95 -13.50
N SER A 55 21.12 8.71 -13.20
CA SER A 55 20.61 7.58 -13.99
C SER A 55 19.24 7.13 -13.47
N TRP A 56 18.23 7.98 -13.71
CA TRP A 56 16.86 7.65 -13.38
C TRP A 56 16.27 6.68 -14.40
N ILE A 57 15.85 5.49 -13.94
CA ILE A 57 15.15 4.51 -14.77
C ILE A 57 13.65 4.75 -14.62
N ARG A 58 12.97 4.96 -15.74
CA ARG A 58 11.51 5.10 -15.79
C ARG A 58 10.89 3.73 -15.57
N THR A 59 10.17 3.59 -14.47
CA THR A 59 9.61 2.32 -14.03
C THR A 59 8.09 2.44 -13.93
N GLY A 60 7.38 1.53 -14.59
CA GLY A 60 5.94 1.32 -14.42
C GLY A 60 5.66 0.22 -13.41
N ILE A 61 4.63 0.37 -12.59
CA ILE A 61 4.12 -0.69 -11.73
C ILE A 61 2.75 -1.12 -12.22
N PHE A 62 2.68 -2.29 -12.81
CA PHE A 62 1.46 -2.90 -13.29
C PHE A 62 0.94 -3.92 -12.29
N ILE A 63 -0.34 -3.85 -12.01
CA ILE A 63 -1.02 -4.66 -11.01
C ILE A 63 -1.99 -5.57 -11.74
N TYR A 64 -1.84 -6.87 -11.52
CA TYR A 64 -2.76 -7.88 -12.04
C TYR A 64 -3.55 -8.51 -10.91
N PRO A 65 -4.82 -8.16 -10.74
CA PRO A 65 -5.69 -8.89 -9.81
C PRO A 65 -5.93 -10.32 -10.34
N PRO A 66 -5.94 -11.32 -9.45
CA PRO A 66 -6.02 -12.75 -9.85
C PRO A 66 -7.24 -13.12 -10.69
N TRP A 67 -8.37 -12.43 -10.47
CA TRP A 67 -9.66 -12.66 -11.19
C TRP A 67 -9.73 -11.98 -12.56
N TYR A 68 -8.77 -11.09 -12.86
CA TYR A 68 -8.82 -10.27 -14.06
C TYR A 68 -8.43 -11.07 -15.32
N LYS A 69 -7.56 -12.07 -15.18
CA LYS A 69 -7.11 -12.90 -16.30
C LYS A 69 -8.28 -13.67 -16.92
N ASP A 70 -9.03 -14.40 -16.12
CA ASP A 70 -10.12 -15.26 -16.59
C ASP A 70 -11.30 -14.45 -17.15
N ALA A 71 -11.61 -13.29 -16.53
CA ALA A 71 -12.66 -12.41 -16.99
C ALA A 71 -12.30 -11.69 -18.31
N MET A 72 -11.03 -11.33 -18.52
CA MET A 72 -10.61 -10.59 -19.72
C MET A 72 -10.29 -11.51 -20.89
N GLU A 73 -9.75 -12.70 -20.65
CA GLU A 73 -9.64 -13.73 -21.71
C GLU A 73 -11.00 -14.14 -22.25
N SER A 74 -12.05 -14.17 -21.40
CA SER A 74 -13.41 -14.48 -21.82
C SER A 74 -14.16 -13.34 -22.50
N LEU A 75 -13.86 -12.08 -22.15
CA LEU A 75 -14.63 -10.91 -22.63
C LEU A 75 -14.01 -10.22 -23.85
N ALA A 76 -12.73 -10.33 -24.09
CA ALA A 76 -12.08 -9.43 -25.05
C ALA A 76 -11.48 -10.11 -26.28
N GLY A 77 -11.19 -11.40 -26.32
CA GLY A 77 -10.56 -12.00 -27.51
C GLY A 77 -9.36 -11.21 -28.09
N ASN A 78 -8.93 -10.13 -27.43
CA ASN A 78 -7.96 -9.17 -27.87
C ASN A 78 -6.93 -8.93 -26.75
N ALA A 79 -5.77 -9.55 -26.90
CA ALA A 79 -4.59 -9.36 -26.04
C ALA A 79 -4.00 -7.93 -26.03
N ARG A 80 -4.65 -6.96 -26.68
CA ARG A 80 -4.13 -5.59 -26.85
C ARG A 80 -4.19 -4.69 -25.62
N TYR A 81 -4.77 -5.11 -24.52
CA TYR A 81 -4.86 -4.27 -23.32
C TYR A 81 -3.59 -4.24 -22.46
N TYR A 82 -2.57 -4.98 -22.83
CA TYR A 82 -1.32 -5.13 -22.07
C TYR A 82 -0.06 -4.75 -22.86
N GLU A 83 -0.21 -4.03 -23.96
CA GLU A 83 0.94 -3.36 -24.55
C GLU A 83 1.43 -2.31 -23.57
N VAL A 84 2.45 -2.70 -22.79
CA VAL A 84 3.27 -1.74 -22.07
C VAL A 84 3.83 -0.80 -23.11
N ASP A 85 3.41 0.44 -23.12
CA ASP A 85 3.97 1.41 -24.06
C ASP A 85 5.43 1.63 -23.67
N GLU A 86 6.35 0.93 -24.36
CA GLU A 86 7.81 1.00 -24.14
C GLU A 86 8.32 2.44 -24.23
N TYR A 87 7.56 3.35 -24.82
CA TYR A 87 7.87 4.77 -24.84
C TYR A 87 7.88 5.38 -23.45
N TYR A 88 6.97 4.97 -22.57
CA TYR A 88 6.84 5.55 -21.22
C TYR A 88 7.76 4.91 -20.19
N TYR A 89 8.20 3.66 -20.39
CA TYR A 89 8.90 2.90 -19.34
C TYR A 89 10.15 2.19 -19.90
N ASP A 90 11.27 2.38 -19.20
CA ASP A 90 12.49 1.62 -19.43
C ASP A 90 12.40 0.24 -18.80
N THR A 91 11.61 0.13 -17.72
CA THR A 91 11.39 -1.09 -16.95
C THR A 91 9.97 -1.15 -16.42
N VAL A 92 9.43 -2.36 -16.35
CA VAL A 92 8.11 -2.60 -15.81
C VAL A 92 8.15 -3.63 -14.69
N LEU A 93 7.54 -3.31 -13.57
CA LEU A 93 7.35 -4.21 -12.44
C LEU A 93 5.92 -4.74 -12.48
N PHE A 94 5.79 -6.06 -12.54
CA PHE A 94 4.50 -6.70 -12.46
C PHE A 94 4.26 -7.26 -11.05
N ALA A 95 3.28 -6.71 -10.36
CA ALA A 95 2.79 -7.28 -9.11
C ALA A 95 1.68 -8.28 -9.42
N ALA A 96 2.06 -9.54 -9.60
CA ALA A 96 1.13 -10.62 -9.94
C ALA A 96 1.43 -11.90 -9.15
N ASN A 97 0.38 -12.72 -8.96
CA ASN A 97 0.50 -14.03 -8.30
C ASN A 97 1.09 -15.11 -9.21
N GLN A 98 1.28 -14.83 -10.51
CA GLN A 98 1.76 -15.77 -11.51
C GLN A 98 3.05 -15.27 -12.15
N LYS A 99 3.93 -16.20 -12.56
CA LYS A 99 5.13 -15.88 -13.34
C LYS A 99 4.72 -15.50 -14.76
N PHE A 100 5.25 -14.37 -15.23
CA PHE A 100 5.24 -14.01 -16.65
C PHE A 100 6.63 -14.25 -17.24
N GLU A 101 6.69 -14.94 -18.36
CA GLU A 101 7.94 -15.22 -19.09
C GLU A 101 8.15 -14.18 -20.19
N GLU A 102 8.54 -12.94 -19.88
CA GLU A 102 8.89 -11.97 -20.89
C GLU A 102 10.23 -11.28 -20.61
N ASN A 103 11.06 -11.18 -21.66
CA ASN A 103 12.49 -10.94 -21.60
C ASN A 103 12.93 -9.50 -21.32
N LYS A 104 12.04 -8.52 -21.21
CA LYS A 104 12.40 -7.10 -21.01
C LYS A 104 11.93 -6.56 -19.65
N ASN A 105 11.10 -7.27 -18.94
CA ASN A 105 10.44 -6.78 -17.75
C ASN A 105 11.02 -7.43 -16.51
N ILE A 106 11.32 -6.62 -15.49
CA ILE A 106 11.69 -7.14 -14.19
C ILE A 106 10.42 -7.60 -13.50
N TYR A 107 10.25 -8.92 -13.44
CA TYR A 107 9.17 -9.53 -12.70
C TYR A 107 9.47 -9.48 -11.19
N MET A 108 8.54 -8.92 -10.42
CA MET A 108 8.55 -9.06 -8.97
C MET A 108 7.28 -9.78 -8.56
N GLN A 109 7.42 -10.94 -7.92
CA GLN A 109 6.28 -11.62 -7.33
C GLN A 109 5.58 -10.69 -6.35
N GLY A 110 4.27 -10.55 -6.44
CA GLY A 110 3.53 -9.62 -5.63
C GLY A 110 2.07 -10.00 -5.47
N LEU A 111 1.38 -9.25 -4.64
CA LEU A 111 -0.04 -9.38 -4.37
C LEU A 111 -0.67 -8.00 -4.36
N TYR A 112 -1.73 -7.83 -5.13
CA TYR A 112 -2.59 -6.67 -5.02
C TYR A 112 -3.88 -7.04 -4.30
N HIS A 113 -4.19 -6.29 -3.28
CA HIS A 113 -5.42 -6.41 -2.53
C HIS A 113 -6.11 -5.04 -2.40
N ASN A 114 -7.38 -5.03 -1.95
CA ASN A 114 -8.16 -3.80 -1.84
C ASN A 114 -7.51 -2.72 -0.96
N ASP A 115 -6.70 -3.11 0.01
CA ASP A 115 -6.11 -2.20 1.01
C ASP A 115 -4.56 -2.15 0.98
N HIS A 116 -3.89 -2.94 0.15
CA HIS A 116 -2.44 -2.91 0.03
C HIS A 116 -1.91 -3.49 -1.28
N LEU A 117 -0.70 -3.07 -1.61
CA LEU A 117 0.15 -3.64 -2.64
C LEU A 117 1.38 -4.26 -1.96
N ALA A 118 1.63 -5.54 -2.20
CA ALA A 118 2.86 -6.22 -1.80
C ALA A 118 3.68 -6.56 -3.05
N ILE A 119 4.96 -6.22 -3.06
CA ILE A 119 5.86 -6.49 -4.19
C ILE A 119 7.20 -7.05 -3.73
N GLY A 120 7.84 -7.83 -4.59
CA GLY A 120 9.14 -8.43 -4.31
C GLY A 120 9.11 -9.51 -3.25
N CYS A 121 7.99 -10.23 -3.14
CA CYS A 121 7.81 -11.34 -2.20
C CYS A 121 8.64 -12.55 -2.65
N ASN A 122 9.21 -13.27 -1.70
CA ASN A 122 9.84 -14.58 -1.95
C ASN A 122 8.76 -15.65 -2.14
N GLU A 123 7.67 -15.53 -1.38
CA GLU A 123 6.50 -16.39 -1.42
C GLU A 123 5.25 -15.53 -1.22
N ILE A 124 4.12 -15.95 -1.80
CA ILE A 124 2.82 -15.38 -1.47
C ILE A 124 2.05 -16.40 -0.68
N GLU A 125 2.07 -16.24 0.62
CA GLU A 125 1.18 -16.94 1.53
C GLU A 125 0.20 -15.92 2.08
N TYR A 126 -1.08 -16.10 1.77
CA TYR A 126 -2.07 -15.09 2.02
C TYR A 126 -3.14 -15.57 2.98
N THR A 127 -3.24 -14.85 4.10
CA THR A 127 -4.35 -14.98 5.04
C THR A 127 -5.15 -13.68 5.03
N ASP A 128 -6.38 -13.73 4.53
CA ASP A 128 -7.27 -12.57 4.53
C ASP A 128 -8.29 -12.61 5.67
N TYR A 129 -8.77 -11.44 6.06
CA TYR A 129 -9.81 -11.22 7.05
C TYR A 129 -10.96 -10.42 6.41
N PRO A 130 -11.78 -11.06 5.52
CA PRO A 130 -12.73 -10.32 4.68
C PRO A 130 -13.88 -9.69 5.45
N LEU A 131 -14.31 -10.27 6.59
CA LEU A 131 -15.49 -9.81 7.34
C LEU A 131 -15.15 -8.73 8.37
N ILE A 132 -14.04 -8.89 9.11
CA ILE A 132 -13.62 -7.96 10.16
C ILE A 132 -12.19 -7.55 9.87
N ARG A 133 -12.00 -6.28 9.53
CA ARG A 133 -10.69 -5.70 9.17
C ARG A 133 -10.20 -4.74 10.24
N ASP A 134 -10.16 -5.21 11.49
CA ASP A 134 -9.62 -4.40 12.57
C ASP A 134 -8.09 -4.18 12.42
N ILE A 135 -7.55 -3.27 13.19
CA ILE A 135 -6.13 -2.90 13.11
C ILE A 135 -5.19 -4.09 13.39
N HIS A 136 -5.60 -5.02 14.26
CA HIS A 136 -4.78 -6.18 14.59
C HIS A 136 -4.72 -7.17 13.44
N ASN A 137 -5.85 -7.38 12.74
CA ASN A 137 -5.92 -8.24 11.56
C ASN A 137 -5.08 -7.64 10.40
N LYS A 138 -5.13 -6.31 10.22
CA LYS A 138 -4.28 -5.60 9.26
C LYS A 138 -2.81 -5.74 9.60
N GLN A 139 -2.44 -5.55 10.87
CA GLN A 139 -1.06 -5.72 11.32
C GLN A 139 -0.56 -7.16 11.16
N HIS A 140 -1.41 -8.15 11.45
CA HIS A 140 -1.06 -9.55 11.27
C HIS A 140 -0.71 -9.85 9.81
N ARG A 141 -1.52 -9.38 8.88
CA ARG A 141 -1.28 -9.53 7.44
C ARG A 141 -0.02 -8.81 6.99
N ILE A 142 0.22 -7.57 7.48
CA ILE A 142 1.46 -6.84 7.21
C ILE A 142 2.68 -7.65 7.64
N ASN A 143 2.66 -8.20 8.86
CA ASN A 143 3.78 -8.99 9.37
C ASN A 143 4.02 -10.25 8.55
N MET A 144 2.96 -11.00 8.22
CA MET A 144 3.07 -12.20 7.38
C MET A 144 3.72 -11.91 6.02
N LEU A 145 3.27 -10.87 5.33
CA LEU A 145 3.84 -10.50 4.04
C LEU A 145 5.27 -9.98 4.18
N ARG A 146 5.57 -9.26 5.25
CA ARG A 146 6.92 -8.79 5.53
C ARG A 146 7.89 -9.93 5.81
N ASP A 147 7.46 -10.95 6.56
CA ASP A 147 8.25 -12.16 6.85
C ASP A 147 8.56 -12.95 5.56
N LYS A 148 7.72 -12.82 4.54
CA LYS A 148 7.95 -13.36 3.19
C LYS A 148 8.82 -12.45 2.31
N GLY A 149 9.42 -11.40 2.87
CA GLY A 149 10.32 -10.49 2.18
C GLY A 149 9.65 -9.46 1.29
N CYS A 150 8.33 -9.28 1.39
CA CYS A 150 7.61 -8.29 0.59
C CYS A 150 7.93 -6.86 1.02
N LEU A 151 7.96 -5.95 0.05
CA LEU A 151 7.75 -4.52 0.26
C LEU A 151 6.25 -4.26 0.25
N LEU A 152 5.75 -3.60 1.28
CA LEU A 152 4.32 -3.43 1.47
C LEU A 152 3.92 -1.97 1.43
N PHE A 153 2.96 -1.64 0.57
CA PHE A 153 2.42 -0.30 0.41
C PHE A 153 0.94 -0.30 0.76
N LEU A 154 0.55 0.55 1.72
CA LEU A 154 -0.84 0.70 2.11
C LEU A 154 -1.59 1.49 1.05
N LYS A 155 -2.78 1.04 0.69
CA LYS A 155 -3.64 1.68 -0.29
C LYS A 155 -4.84 2.34 0.41
N PRO A 156 -4.82 3.65 0.65
CA PRO A 156 -6.00 4.37 1.10
C PRO A 156 -7.05 4.40 -0.01
N SER A 157 -8.26 3.95 0.26
CA SER A 157 -9.35 3.96 -0.70
C SER A 157 -10.47 4.88 -0.24
N VAL A 158 -10.99 5.69 -1.17
CA VAL A 158 -12.13 6.60 -0.92
C VAL A 158 -13.45 5.82 -0.83
N PHE A 159 -13.54 4.71 -1.57
CA PHE A 159 -14.80 3.95 -1.71
C PHE A 159 -14.98 2.86 -0.66
N PHE A 160 -13.89 2.40 -0.10
CA PHE A 160 -13.91 1.39 0.95
C PHE A 160 -13.11 1.98 2.11
N ASP A 161 -13.74 2.27 3.20
CA ASP A 161 -13.11 2.81 4.42
C ASP A 161 -12.11 1.79 5.00
N ASN A 162 -11.08 1.47 4.18
CA ASN A 162 -10.11 0.41 4.46
C ASN A 162 -9.18 0.79 5.61
N TYR A 163 -8.98 2.09 5.84
CA TYR A 163 -8.13 2.59 6.91
C TYR A 163 -8.82 3.72 7.67
N GLU A 164 -9.08 3.50 8.95
CA GLU A 164 -9.41 4.61 9.84
C GLU A 164 -8.24 5.61 9.88
N PRO A 165 -8.49 6.91 10.11
CA PRO A 165 -7.46 7.95 10.10
C PRO A 165 -6.24 7.65 11.01
N GLU A 166 -6.47 6.91 12.11
CA GLU A 166 -5.40 6.55 13.04
C GLU A 166 -4.56 5.34 12.62
N HIS A 167 -5.06 4.50 11.69
CA HIS A 167 -4.37 3.26 11.31
C HIS A 167 -2.96 3.50 10.75
N PRO A 168 -2.69 4.46 9.84
CA PRO A 168 -1.36 4.71 9.33
C PRO A 168 -0.36 5.13 10.42
N LYS A 169 -0.83 5.76 11.50
CA LYS A 169 -0.02 6.16 12.66
C LYS A 169 0.30 4.99 13.59
N LEU A 170 -0.51 3.93 13.58
CA LEU A 170 -0.39 2.80 14.49
C LEU A 170 0.26 1.59 13.83
N LEU A 171 -0.08 1.30 12.57
CA LEU A 171 0.48 0.17 11.83
C LEU A 171 1.99 0.32 11.66
N ARG A 172 2.70 -0.82 11.62
CA ARG A 172 4.16 -0.88 11.51
C ARG A 172 4.56 -1.83 10.40
N ASN A 173 5.81 -1.73 9.99
CA ASN A 173 6.44 -2.66 9.04
C ASN A 173 5.93 -2.56 7.60
N TYR A 174 5.16 -1.54 7.25
CA TYR A 174 4.87 -1.23 5.87
C TYR A 174 5.94 -0.30 5.28
N THR A 175 6.14 -0.36 3.96
CA THR A 175 7.19 0.39 3.26
C THR A 175 6.73 1.78 2.86
N GLY A 176 5.48 1.90 2.41
CA GLY A 176 5.00 3.16 1.88
C GLY A 176 3.47 3.23 1.75
N ILE A 177 3.04 4.34 1.18
CA ILE A 177 1.66 4.61 0.80
C ILE A 177 1.55 4.53 -0.72
N MET A 178 0.56 3.79 -1.20
CA MET A 178 0.26 3.70 -2.62
C MET A 178 -0.76 4.76 -3.01
N VAL A 179 -0.42 5.52 -4.03
CA VAL A 179 -1.40 6.41 -4.67
C VAL A 179 -2.23 5.61 -5.66
N ASP A 180 -3.52 5.58 -5.44
CA ASP A 180 -4.47 5.00 -6.38
C ASP A 180 -5.16 6.13 -7.20
N GLU A 181 -6.39 6.45 -6.90
CA GLU A 181 -7.18 7.43 -7.65
C GLU A 181 -7.05 8.84 -7.09
N ASN A 182 -6.97 8.96 -5.78
CA ASN A 182 -6.97 10.23 -5.08
C ASN A 182 -5.60 10.56 -4.47
N PHE A 183 -4.83 11.40 -5.18
CA PHE A 183 -3.54 11.90 -4.68
C PHE A 183 -3.65 12.68 -3.38
N VAL A 184 -4.70 13.48 -3.22
CA VAL A 184 -4.87 14.34 -2.04
C VAL A 184 -5.04 13.48 -0.77
N GLN A 185 -5.91 12.48 -0.84
CA GLN A 185 -6.11 11.57 0.28
C GLN A 185 -4.86 10.75 0.59
N SER A 186 -4.19 10.23 -0.44
CA SER A 186 -2.95 9.46 -0.26
C SER A 186 -1.85 10.30 0.38
N GLN A 187 -1.71 11.57 -0.02
CA GLN A 187 -0.76 12.48 0.60
C GLN A 187 -1.13 12.79 2.06
N HIS A 188 -2.40 12.97 2.37
CA HIS A 188 -2.85 13.18 3.75
C HIS A 188 -2.49 11.99 4.66
N VAL A 189 -2.76 10.75 4.20
CA VAL A 189 -2.38 9.54 4.92
C VAL A 189 -0.85 9.43 5.07
N TRP A 190 -0.12 9.80 4.03
CA TRP A 190 1.34 9.84 4.05
C TRP A 190 1.87 10.82 5.10
N ASP A 191 1.33 12.05 5.12
CA ASP A 191 1.70 13.07 6.12
C ASP A 191 1.36 12.65 7.54
N GLN A 192 0.24 11.96 7.75
CA GLN A 192 -0.12 11.42 9.07
C GLN A 192 0.90 10.40 9.56
N ALA A 193 1.36 9.48 8.71
CA ALA A 193 2.37 8.51 9.06
C ALA A 193 3.72 9.18 9.38
N LEU A 194 4.20 10.07 8.50
CA LEU A 194 5.44 10.81 8.68
C LEU A 194 5.42 11.66 9.95
N SER A 195 4.32 12.35 10.20
CA SER A 195 4.14 13.19 11.39
C SER A 195 4.14 12.40 12.69
N SER A 196 3.86 11.11 12.61
CA SER A 196 3.94 10.19 13.74
C SER A 196 5.32 9.56 13.90
N GLY A 197 6.32 9.93 13.08
CA GLY A 197 7.67 9.38 13.13
C GLY A 197 7.81 8.00 12.45
N ILE A 198 6.90 7.66 11.54
CA ILE A 198 7.00 6.45 10.73
C ILE A 198 7.55 6.83 9.37
N TYR A 199 8.80 6.42 9.08
CA TYR A 199 9.34 6.60 7.75
C TYR A 199 8.57 5.76 6.75
N THR A 200 8.01 6.42 5.76
CA THR A 200 7.22 5.79 4.71
C THR A 200 7.37 6.58 3.41
N THR A 201 7.34 5.88 2.30
CA THR A 201 7.55 6.42 0.96
C THR A 201 6.23 6.49 0.19
N LEU A 202 6.20 7.25 -0.89
CA LEU A 202 5.03 7.32 -1.77
C LEU A 202 5.30 6.54 -3.04
N ILE A 203 4.41 5.61 -3.40
CA ILE A 203 4.47 4.85 -4.66
C ILE A 203 3.18 5.08 -5.47
N ALA A 204 3.28 5.04 -6.77
CA ALA A 204 2.10 5.10 -7.64
C ALA A 204 2.07 3.87 -8.55
N SER A 205 0.90 3.25 -8.66
CA SER A 205 0.69 2.21 -9.65
C SER A 205 0.29 2.81 -10.99
N THR A 206 0.75 2.17 -12.03
CA THR A 206 0.30 2.39 -13.39
C THR A 206 -0.88 1.43 -13.65
N LEU A 207 -2.05 1.78 -13.17
CA LEU A 207 -3.26 1.03 -13.56
C LEU A 207 -3.59 1.40 -15.00
N PRO A 208 -3.76 0.43 -15.90
CA PRO A 208 -4.38 0.69 -17.18
C PRO A 208 -5.83 1.12 -16.88
N ARG A 209 -6.07 2.41 -16.84
CA ARG A 209 -7.44 2.90 -16.73
C ARG A 209 -8.15 2.68 -18.05
N SER A 210 -9.08 1.77 -18.05
CA SER A 210 -10.19 1.74 -19.01
C SER A 210 -11.21 2.83 -18.73
N SER A 211 -10.81 4.04 -18.38
CA SER A 211 -11.77 5.13 -18.23
C SER A 211 -12.04 5.75 -19.61
N ARG A 212 -12.96 5.14 -20.36
CA ARG A 212 -13.61 5.75 -21.53
C ARG A 212 -14.28 7.10 -21.23
N PHE A 213 -14.20 7.59 -19.99
CA PHE A 213 -14.92 8.75 -19.50
C PHE A 213 -14.03 9.93 -19.09
N LEU A 214 -12.70 9.81 -19.13
CA LEU A 214 -11.82 10.93 -18.82
C LEU A 214 -11.11 11.39 -20.10
N PRO A 215 -11.20 12.69 -20.44
CA PRO A 215 -10.55 13.27 -21.62
C PRO A 215 -9.02 13.35 -21.48
N GLU A 216 -8.48 13.07 -20.28
CA GLU A 216 -7.06 13.17 -19.99
C GLU A 216 -6.50 11.83 -19.52
N LYS A 217 -5.38 11.40 -20.13
CA LYS A 217 -4.60 10.28 -19.64
C LYS A 217 -3.60 10.78 -18.62
N GLN A 218 -3.67 10.30 -17.41
CA GLN A 218 -2.64 10.56 -16.41
C GLN A 218 -1.60 9.45 -16.44
N HIS A 219 -0.40 9.76 -16.90
CA HIS A 219 0.74 8.87 -16.80
C HIS A 219 1.38 9.00 -15.42
N ARG A 220 1.69 7.86 -14.80
CA ARG A 220 2.39 7.77 -13.52
C ARG A 220 3.67 7.00 -13.73
N ILE A 221 4.78 7.68 -13.57
CA ILE A 221 6.10 7.13 -13.81
C ILE A 221 6.86 7.14 -12.48
N LEU A 222 7.47 6.01 -12.17
CA LEU A 222 8.39 5.89 -11.06
C LEU A 222 9.81 6.07 -11.60
N TYR A 223 10.47 7.15 -11.22
CA TYR A 223 11.88 7.33 -11.51
C TYR A 223 12.71 6.70 -10.39
N VAL A 224 13.29 5.55 -10.69
CA VAL A 224 14.08 4.76 -9.72
C VAL A 224 15.56 4.97 -10.01
N ASN A 225 16.35 5.16 -8.96
CA ASN A 225 17.81 5.13 -9.05
C ASN A 225 18.33 3.85 -8.39
N PRO A 226 18.45 2.74 -9.16
CA PRO A 226 18.92 1.48 -8.62
C PRO A 226 20.41 1.55 -8.34
N ASP A 227 20.80 1.05 -7.17
CA ASP A 227 22.18 0.72 -6.87
C ASP A 227 22.52 -0.72 -7.33
N THR A 228 23.72 -1.19 -7.05
CA THR A 228 24.16 -2.57 -7.36
C THR A 228 23.26 -3.66 -6.77
N ALA A 229 22.47 -3.34 -5.74
CA ALA A 229 21.51 -4.25 -5.13
C ALA A 229 20.13 -4.24 -5.82
N GLY A 230 19.98 -3.42 -6.88
CA GLY A 230 18.84 -3.44 -7.77
C GLY A 230 17.61 -2.65 -7.32
N ILE A 231 16.56 -2.74 -8.13
CA ILE A 231 15.34 -1.93 -7.99
C ILE A 231 14.62 -2.19 -6.66
N LYS A 232 14.52 -3.45 -6.22
CA LYS A 232 13.86 -3.77 -4.94
C LYS A 232 14.50 -3.03 -3.76
N ASN A 233 15.82 -2.97 -3.72
CA ASN A 233 16.56 -2.25 -2.68
C ASN A 233 16.34 -0.73 -2.78
N ALA A 234 16.33 -0.20 -4.01
CA ALA A 234 16.02 1.21 -4.23
C ALA A 234 14.62 1.57 -3.74
N LEU A 235 13.62 0.73 -4.03
CA LEU A 235 12.26 0.89 -3.51
C LEU A 235 12.20 0.81 -1.98
N ALA A 236 12.90 -0.16 -1.38
CA ALA A 236 12.94 -0.31 0.07
C ALA A 236 13.54 0.90 0.79
N LYS A 237 14.53 1.55 0.17
CA LYS A 237 15.25 2.71 0.72
C LYS A 237 14.65 4.07 0.35
N GLY A 238 13.66 4.10 -0.53
CA GLY A 238 13.06 5.34 -1.01
C GLY A 238 13.91 6.09 -2.04
N LYS A 239 14.88 5.43 -2.71
CA LYS A 239 15.71 5.99 -3.79
C LYS A 239 14.92 6.11 -5.11
N TYR A 240 13.79 6.75 -5.05
CA TYR A 240 12.91 6.96 -6.18
C TYR A 240 11.94 8.11 -5.91
N PHE A 241 11.33 8.62 -6.95
CA PHE A 241 10.23 9.56 -6.83
C PHE A 241 9.11 9.24 -7.82
N VAL A 242 7.91 9.70 -7.52
CA VAL A 242 6.74 9.55 -8.39
C VAL A 242 6.61 10.80 -9.26
N ALA A 243 6.50 10.60 -10.57
CA ALA A 243 6.11 11.65 -11.50
C ALA A 243 4.69 11.40 -11.99
N THR A 244 3.92 12.47 -12.11
CA THR A 244 2.62 12.46 -12.79
C THR A 244 2.66 13.44 -13.95
N LYS A 245 2.18 12.99 -15.10
CA LYS A 245 2.02 13.81 -16.28
C LYS A 245 0.61 13.63 -16.83
N TYR A 246 -0.01 14.72 -17.21
CA TYR A 246 -1.30 14.70 -17.89
C TYR A 246 -1.05 14.86 -19.39
N GLU A 247 -1.71 14.04 -20.18
CA GLU A 247 -1.67 14.07 -21.63
C GLU A 247 -3.10 14.21 -22.15
N HIS A 248 -3.35 15.19 -23.00
CA HIS A 248 -4.62 15.26 -23.73
C HIS A 248 -4.65 14.14 -24.77
N ILE A 249 -5.81 13.51 -24.92
CA ILE A 249 -6.00 12.37 -25.85
C ILE A 249 -5.71 12.77 -27.31
N ASP A 250 -5.87 14.06 -27.61
CA ASP A 250 -5.70 14.64 -28.94
C ASP A 250 -4.27 15.14 -29.24
N ASP A 251 -3.33 15.01 -28.28
CA ASP A 251 -1.94 15.39 -28.51
C ASP A 251 -1.27 14.37 -29.45
N GLU A 252 -0.95 14.80 -30.68
CA GLU A 252 -0.22 13.97 -31.66
C GLU A 252 1.25 13.79 -31.28
N GLU A 253 1.82 14.71 -30.50
CA GLU A 253 3.22 14.66 -30.06
C GLU A 253 3.34 13.94 -28.72
N LYS A 254 4.15 12.86 -28.72
CA LYS A 254 4.48 12.16 -27.47
C LYS A 254 5.33 13.07 -26.58
N PRO A 255 4.96 13.26 -25.32
CA PRO A 255 5.66 14.17 -24.43
C PRO A 255 7.07 13.68 -24.12
N GLU A 256 8.01 14.61 -23.96
CA GLU A 256 9.34 14.27 -23.47
C GLU A 256 9.26 13.70 -22.05
N LEU A 257 9.79 12.51 -21.83
CA LEU A 257 9.74 11.78 -20.57
C LEU A 257 11.08 11.73 -19.84
N THR A 258 12.05 12.52 -20.28
CA THR A 258 13.33 12.64 -19.60
C THR A 258 13.12 13.28 -18.22
N SER A 259 13.78 12.73 -17.19
CA SER A 259 13.68 13.34 -15.87
C SER A 259 14.25 14.75 -15.87
N LYS A 260 13.42 15.70 -15.46
CA LYS A 260 13.85 17.10 -15.26
C LYS A 260 14.62 17.30 -13.95
N LEU A 261 14.67 16.28 -13.08
CA LEU A 261 15.40 16.31 -11.82
C LEU A 261 16.86 15.97 -12.06
N GLN A 262 17.75 16.90 -11.74
CA GLN A 262 19.18 16.75 -11.91
C GLN A 262 19.86 16.26 -10.63
N ASP A 263 19.51 16.83 -9.47
CA ASP A 263 20.18 16.50 -8.22
C ASP A 263 19.31 16.79 -6.98
N ILE A 264 19.49 15.99 -5.94
CA ILE A 264 18.87 16.16 -4.61
C ILE A 264 19.92 15.86 -3.54
N VAL A 265 20.54 16.88 -2.99
CA VAL A 265 21.64 16.72 -2.05
C VAL A 265 21.43 17.49 -0.75
N MET A 266 21.98 16.97 0.33
CA MET A 266 22.15 17.72 1.58
C MET A 266 23.49 18.42 1.58
N ARG A 267 23.50 19.72 1.85
CA ARG A 267 24.68 20.55 2.11
C ARG A 267 24.57 21.13 3.52
N GLY A 268 25.17 20.44 4.48
CA GLY A 268 24.87 20.71 5.89
C GLY A 268 23.40 20.41 6.20
N ASP A 269 22.69 21.35 6.78
CA ASP A 269 21.25 21.27 7.06
C ASP A 269 20.38 21.73 5.88
N SER A 270 20.97 22.11 4.73
CA SER A 270 20.23 22.57 3.57
C SER A 270 19.97 21.46 2.56
N LEU A 271 18.69 21.21 2.27
CA LEU A 271 18.24 20.39 1.17
C LEU A 271 18.30 21.23 -0.12
N VAL A 272 19.14 20.82 -1.06
CA VAL A 272 19.33 21.47 -2.35
C VAL A 272 18.76 20.57 -3.44
N ILE A 273 17.81 21.11 -4.21
CA ILE A 273 17.18 20.43 -5.34
C ILE A 273 17.49 21.21 -6.60
N THR A 274 18.04 20.53 -7.61
CA THR A 274 18.39 21.13 -8.91
C THR A 274 17.62 20.44 -10.01
N THR A 275 17.07 21.23 -10.92
CA THR A 275 16.32 20.77 -12.10
C THR A 275 16.96 21.28 -13.39
N THR A 276 16.76 20.58 -14.51
CA THR A 276 17.28 20.96 -15.82
C THR A 276 16.60 22.21 -16.38
N GLU A 277 15.33 22.42 -16.01
CA GLU A 277 14.53 23.59 -16.36
C GLU A 277 13.92 24.24 -15.11
N ALA A 278 13.43 25.47 -15.26
CA ALA A 278 12.78 26.16 -14.14
C ALA A 278 11.47 25.46 -13.75
N ALA A 279 11.35 25.12 -12.48
CA ALA A 279 10.09 24.66 -11.93
C ALA A 279 9.18 25.87 -11.68
N MET A 280 7.91 25.76 -12.05
CA MET A 280 6.89 26.76 -11.72
C MET A 280 6.77 26.95 -10.20
N ALA A 281 6.81 25.83 -9.47
CA ALA A 281 6.83 25.84 -8.01
C ALA A 281 7.55 24.61 -7.44
N VAL A 282 8.32 24.85 -6.37
CA VAL A 282 8.88 23.81 -5.50
C VAL A 282 8.30 24.03 -4.11
N ASN A 283 7.42 23.12 -3.69
CA ASN A 283 6.72 23.18 -2.42
C ASN A 283 7.35 22.22 -1.42
N PHE A 284 7.76 22.76 -0.27
CA PHE A 284 8.29 22.00 0.86
C PHE A 284 7.19 21.82 1.90
N PHE A 285 6.93 20.59 2.31
CA PHE A 285 5.91 20.25 3.29
C PHE A 285 6.56 19.62 4.51
N GLY A 286 6.19 20.10 5.68
CA GLY A 286 6.66 19.61 6.97
C GLY A 286 5.58 18.84 7.75
N GLN A 287 5.63 19.02 9.06
CA GLN A 287 4.74 18.35 10.00
C GLN A 287 3.26 18.54 9.63
N ASN A 288 2.48 17.46 9.69
CA ASN A 288 1.06 17.41 9.30
C ASN A 288 0.75 17.81 7.85
N GLY A 289 1.76 17.82 6.96
CA GLY A 289 1.60 18.28 5.59
C GLY A 289 1.48 19.80 5.45
N GLU A 290 1.85 20.56 6.47
CA GLU A 290 1.87 22.01 6.40
C GLU A 290 2.95 22.50 5.44
N VAL A 291 2.64 23.55 4.70
CA VAL A 291 3.58 24.16 3.77
C VAL A 291 4.66 24.89 4.58
N ALA A 292 5.89 24.40 4.50
CA ALA A 292 7.04 25.00 5.18
C ALA A 292 7.67 26.12 4.36
N ASP A 293 7.72 25.97 3.03
CA ASP A 293 8.23 26.97 2.09
C ASP A 293 7.72 26.71 0.66
N VAL A 294 7.71 27.75 -0.18
CA VAL A 294 7.36 27.69 -1.60
C VAL A 294 8.32 28.56 -2.40
N GLN A 295 9.08 27.92 -3.30
CA GLN A 295 9.97 28.65 -4.21
C GLN A 295 9.45 28.53 -5.63
N LYS A 296 9.35 29.67 -6.34
CA LYS A 296 8.75 29.75 -7.68
C LYS A 296 9.77 30.11 -8.74
N ASN A 297 9.53 29.66 -9.97
CA ASN A 297 10.29 29.98 -11.16
C ASN A 297 11.81 29.77 -10.99
N THR A 298 12.20 28.61 -10.43
CA THR A 298 13.59 28.34 -10.12
C THR A 298 14.08 27.00 -10.65
N LYS A 299 15.35 26.97 -11.08
CA LYS A 299 16.07 25.71 -11.39
C LYS A 299 16.76 25.12 -10.16
N LYS A 300 16.89 25.90 -9.10
CA LYS A 300 17.59 25.49 -7.89
C LYS A 300 16.80 25.96 -6.66
N ALA A 301 16.17 25.02 -6.00
CA ALA A 301 15.49 25.27 -4.75
C ALA A 301 16.35 24.84 -3.56
N VAL A 302 16.34 25.64 -2.49
CA VAL A 302 17.12 25.38 -1.28
C VAL A 302 16.23 25.56 -0.07
N TYR A 303 16.12 24.52 0.76
CA TYR A 303 15.40 24.58 2.02
C TYR A 303 16.34 24.25 3.18
N GLU A 304 16.54 25.18 4.10
CA GLU A 304 17.30 24.94 5.33
C GLU A 304 16.40 24.29 6.38
N MET A 305 16.66 23.02 6.70
CA MET A 305 15.91 22.27 7.71
C MET A 305 16.17 22.84 9.11
N LYS A 306 15.16 23.47 9.68
CA LYS A 306 15.17 23.98 11.05
C LYS A 306 15.27 22.83 12.05
N ARG A 307 15.72 23.09 13.26
CA ARG A 307 15.77 22.08 14.34
C ARG A 307 14.39 21.54 14.72
N SER A 308 13.34 22.33 14.49
CA SER A 308 11.94 21.96 14.70
C SER A 308 11.39 21.04 13.61
N ASP A 309 12.04 20.99 12.43
CA ASP A 309 11.54 20.21 11.32
C ASP A 309 11.91 18.74 11.53
N SER A 310 10.91 17.91 11.72
CA SER A 310 11.08 16.46 11.88
C SER A 310 11.35 15.80 10.54
N TYR A 311 10.62 16.19 9.50
CA TYR A 311 10.80 15.75 8.12
C TYR A 311 10.43 16.88 7.16
N ILE A 312 10.91 16.76 5.92
CA ILE A 312 10.50 17.57 4.77
C ILE A 312 10.27 16.63 3.60
N ARG A 313 9.08 16.69 3.00
CA ARG A 313 8.81 16.14 1.68
C ARG A 313 8.61 17.25 0.67
N THR A 314 8.93 16.99 -0.59
CA THR A 314 8.90 18.03 -1.62
C THR A 314 8.01 17.63 -2.78
N THR A 315 7.26 18.58 -3.31
CA THR A 315 6.55 18.48 -4.58
C THR A 315 7.05 19.53 -5.53
N ILE A 316 7.49 19.12 -6.72
CA ILE A 316 7.95 20.00 -7.79
C ILE A 316 6.86 20.05 -8.86
N ILE A 317 6.51 21.24 -9.32
CA ILE A 317 5.47 21.47 -10.33
C ILE A 317 6.12 22.22 -11.49
N PHE A 318 5.97 21.70 -12.70
CA PHE A 318 6.46 22.32 -13.93
C PHE A 318 5.32 22.94 -14.75
N ASP A 319 5.66 23.84 -15.66
CA ASP A 319 4.69 24.60 -16.47
C ASP A 319 3.88 23.69 -17.41
N ASP A 320 4.45 22.54 -17.83
CA ASP A 320 3.77 21.52 -18.65
C ASP A 320 2.81 20.62 -17.85
N GLY A 321 2.50 20.99 -16.60
CA GLY A 321 1.63 20.22 -15.71
C GLY A 321 2.29 19.00 -15.05
N THR A 322 3.53 18.67 -15.40
CA THR A 322 4.29 17.58 -14.76
C THR A 322 4.49 17.88 -13.28
N ARG A 323 4.28 16.90 -12.43
CA ARG A 323 4.51 17.01 -10.99
C ARG A 323 5.38 15.88 -10.51
N TYR A 324 6.38 16.20 -9.70
CA TYR A 324 7.24 15.24 -9.01
C TYR A 324 6.94 15.24 -7.53
N TYR A 325 6.80 14.05 -6.96
CA TYR A 325 6.59 13.82 -5.53
C TYR A 325 7.81 13.09 -4.99
N LEU A 326 8.64 13.82 -4.25
CA LEU A 326 9.89 13.30 -3.70
C LEU A 326 9.64 12.64 -2.34
N ASN A 327 10.32 11.52 -2.09
CA ASN A 327 10.31 10.87 -0.79
C ASN A 327 10.96 11.74 0.28
N PRO A 328 10.53 11.62 1.55
CA PRO A 328 10.90 12.56 2.59
C PRO A 328 12.36 12.46 3.01
N VAL A 329 12.92 13.62 3.29
CA VAL A 329 14.15 13.79 4.08
C VAL A 329 13.72 13.97 5.53
N HIS A 330 14.38 13.32 6.49
CA HIS A 330 13.98 13.39 7.89
C HIS A 330 15.17 13.40 8.86
N ARG A 331 14.95 13.92 10.06
CA ARG A 331 15.93 13.87 11.14
C ARG A 331 15.94 12.50 11.80
N TYR A 332 17.12 12.06 12.24
CA TYR A 332 17.25 10.84 13.02
C TYR A 332 18.36 10.94 14.08
N SER A 333 18.23 10.09 15.10
CA SER A 333 19.22 9.89 16.13
C SER A 333 19.69 8.42 16.09
N GLY A 334 20.99 8.20 16.28
CA GLY A 334 21.56 6.85 16.27
C GLY A 334 22.15 6.41 14.93
N LYS A 335 22.28 5.09 14.74
CA LYS A 335 22.97 4.52 13.58
C LYS A 335 22.06 4.21 12.40
N ASN A 336 20.76 4.03 12.66
CA ASN A 336 19.81 3.64 11.63
C ASN A 336 18.78 4.75 11.40
N PRO A 337 18.72 5.34 10.20
CA PRO A 337 17.70 6.32 9.87
C PRO A 337 16.28 5.73 9.80
N HIS A 338 16.18 4.43 9.50
CA HIS A 338 14.89 3.73 9.49
C HIS A 338 14.65 3.13 10.87
N ASN A 339 13.94 3.87 11.74
CA ASN A 339 13.52 3.36 13.03
C ASN A 339 12.53 2.22 12.84
N TYR A 340 13.07 1.00 12.81
CA TYR A 340 12.23 -0.19 12.87
C TYR A 340 11.76 -0.36 14.31
N VAL A 341 10.49 -0.07 14.55
CA VAL A 341 9.85 -0.34 15.84
C VAL A 341 9.08 -1.65 15.71
N PRO A 342 9.55 -2.74 16.33
CA PRO A 342 8.85 -4.02 16.25
C PRO A 342 7.47 -3.91 16.91
N VAL A 343 6.50 -4.58 16.30
CA VAL A 343 5.18 -4.75 16.86
C VAL A 343 5.15 -6.08 17.59
N GLU A 344 4.98 -6.03 18.89
CA GLU A 344 4.95 -7.23 19.72
C GLU A 344 3.52 -7.80 19.83
N VAL A 345 3.43 -9.12 19.87
CA VAL A 345 2.16 -9.79 20.16
C VAL A 345 1.81 -9.59 21.62
N ASN A 346 0.64 -9.04 21.90
CA ASN A 346 0.07 -9.01 23.24
C ASN A 346 -0.46 -10.41 23.59
N PHE A 347 0.42 -11.26 24.11
CA PHE A 347 0.10 -12.65 24.44
C PHE A 347 -1.09 -12.77 25.39
N LEU A 348 -1.16 -11.94 26.42
CA LEU A 348 -2.24 -11.99 27.41
C LEU A 348 -3.57 -11.69 26.75
N LYS A 349 -3.68 -10.57 26.03
CA LYS A 349 -4.91 -10.17 25.33
C LYS A 349 -5.31 -11.18 24.26
N THR A 350 -4.32 -11.73 23.52
CA THR A 350 -4.55 -12.78 22.51
C THR A 350 -5.11 -14.02 23.14
N TRP A 351 -4.53 -14.48 24.26
CA TRP A 351 -4.96 -15.67 24.95
C TRP A 351 -6.37 -15.54 25.54
N PHE A 352 -6.66 -14.42 26.21
CA PHE A 352 -8.00 -14.16 26.75
C PHE A 352 -9.06 -14.10 25.65
N LEU A 353 -8.75 -13.47 24.51
CA LEU A 353 -9.67 -13.40 23.39
C LEU A 353 -9.95 -14.80 22.83
N ARG A 354 -8.91 -15.60 22.66
CA ARG A 354 -9.04 -16.98 22.15
C ARG A 354 -9.83 -17.86 23.10
N ALA A 355 -9.51 -17.85 24.39
CA ALA A 355 -10.22 -18.64 25.39
C ALA A 355 -11.70 -18.22 25.51
N GLY A 356 -11.96 -16.92 25.66
CA GLY A 356 -13.32 -16.40 25.74
C GLY A 356 -14.11 -16.63 24.45
N GLY A 357 -13.50 -16.45 23.29
CA GLY A 357 -14.13 -16.71 21.99
C GLY A 357 -14.46 -18.17 21.77
N ILE A 358 -13.60 -19.10 22.17
CA ILE A 358 -13.88 -20.55 22.11
C ILE A 358 -15.07 -20.89 23.03
N VAL A 359 -15.08 -20.37 24.25
CA VAL A 359 -16.21 -20.60 25.18
C VAL A 359 -17.52 -20.05 24.59
N ALA A 360 -17.50 -18.82 24.06
CA ALA A 360 -18.68 -18.23 23.42
C ALA A 360 -19.16 -19.05 22.21
N LEU A 361 -18.23 -19.56 21.39
CA LEU A 361 -18.52 -20.40 20.25
C LEU A 361 -19.17 -21.73 20.67
N LEU A 362 -18.65 -22.38 21.70
CA LEU A 362 -19.23 -23.61 22.26
C LEU A 362 -20.64 -23.40 22.80
N ILE A 363 -20.87 -22.26 23.50
CA ILE A 363 -22.21 -21.90 23.99
C ILE A 363 -23.15 -21.66 22.80
N ALA A 364 -22.72 -20.93 21.77
CA ALA A 364 -23.52 -20.67 20.57
C ALA A 364 -23.89 -21.99 19.84
N ILE A 365 -22.94 -22.90 19.67
CA ILE A 365 -23.18 -24.24 19.09
C ILE A 365 -24.19 -25.00 19.94
N TRP A 366 -24.03 -25.02 21.26
CA TRP A 366 -24.94 -25.69 22.17
C TRP A 366 -26.36 -25.14 22.05
N ILE A 367 -26.54 -23.83 22.05
CA ILE A 367 -27.85 -23.18 21.87
C ILE A 367 -28.49 -23.57 20.54
N LEU A 368 -27.73 -23.50 19.43
CA LEU A 368 -28.24 -23.88 18.10
C LEU A 368 -28.69 -25.35 18.01
N LEU A 369 -27.94 -26.27 18.61
CA LEU A 369 -28.28 -27.65 18.67
C LEU A 369 -29.51 -27.91 19.57
N TYR A 370 -29.61 -27.19 20.70
CA TYR A 370 -30.75 -27.23 21.62
C TYR A 370 -32.03 -26.76 20.90
N ILE A 371 -32.02 -25.61 20.25
CA ILE A 371 -33.15 -25.09 19.47
C ILE A 371 -33.58 -26.08 18.38
N LYS A 372 -32.60 -26.60 17.62
CA LYS A 372 -32.87 -27.60 16.59
C LYS A 372 -33.55 -28.86 17.13
N ARG A 373 -33.14 -29.33 18.32
CA ARG A 373 -33.74 -30.48 19.00
C ARG A 373 -35.17 -30.19 19.43
N ARG A 374 -35.42 -29.00 20.01
CA ARG A 374 -36.75 -28.57 20.46
C ARG A 374 -37.75 -28.47 19.32
N LEU A 375 -37.40 -27.80 18.22
CA LEU A 375 -38.21 -27.68 17.03
C LEU A 375 -38.53 -29.03 16.40
N ARG A 376 -37.67 -30.04 16.58
CA ARG A 376 -37.95 -31.42 16.11
C ARG A 376 -39.02 -32.11 16.94
N VAL A 377 -39.05 -31.88 18.26
CA VAL A 377 -40.05 -32.45 19.17
C VAL A 377 -41.44 -31.86 18.90
N GLU A 378 -41.56 -30.57 18.77
CA GLU A 378 -42.84 -29.87 18.49
C GLU A 378 -43.50 -30.29 17.19
N VAL A 379 -42.72 -30.71 16.17
CA VAL A 379 -43.25 -31.17 14.87
C VAL A 379 -43.70 -32.66 14.92
N THR A 380 -43.28 -33.40 15.94
CA THR A 380 -43.61 -34.86 16.06
C THR A 380 -44.77 -35.12 17.00
N GLU A 381 -45.22 -34.16 17.80
CA GLU A 381 -46.44 -34.33 18.59
C GLU A 381 -47.65 -34.08 17.69
N PRO A 382 -48.56 -35.08 17.51
CA PRO A 382 -49.82 -34.85 16.80
C PRO A 382 -50.66 -33.88 17.61
N LYS A 383 -51.18 -32.83 17.00
CA LYS A 383 -52.23 -32.01 17.58
C LYS A 383 -53.45 -32.96 17.74
N GLU A 384 -53.72 -33.43 18.95
CA GLU A 384 -54.99 -33.99 19.27
C GLU A 384 -56.05 -32.90 19.09
N PHE A 385 -56.82 -33.02 18.00
CA PHE A 385 -58.03 -32.24 17.81
C PHE A 385 -59.08 -32.80 18.75
N SER A 386 -59.34 -32.13 19.87
CA SER A 386 -60.54 -32.30 20.65
C SER A 386 -61.70 -31.53 20.07
#